data_4971566fce870b191fc9d541decc3cad
#
_entry.id   4971566fce870b191fc9d541decc3cad
#
_cell.length_a   1.000
_cell.length_b   1.000
_cell.length_c   1.000
_cell.angle_alpha   90.00
_cell.angle_beta   90.00
_cell.angle_gamma   90.00
#
_symmetry.space_group_name_H-M   'P 1'
#
loop_
_entity.id
_entity.type
_entity.pdbx_description
1 polymer ?
#
loop_
_entity_poly.entity_id
_entity_poly.type
_entity_poly.pdbx_seq_one_letter_code
_entity_poly.pdbx_strand_id
1 'polypeptide(L)'
;TAHVLVDSAMTRETFYVAMTRGRTANVAYVAVDKPDSSHAGPHPGDNSEATGRSVLYGVLQHVGAELSAHETMAAEQESWGTIAQLAAEYETIAAAAQRDRWASLVRTSGLNAEQADEVIDSDAFGPLTAELRRAEANHHDLEVLLPRLVHARGFGDADDIAAVLRHRVAVATARPARSARRQSVPRLIAGLIPEATGAMSLEMEKALAERRHLIEARADAVLVAALADSAPWIAALGGEPADPQRATVGRRGAFVVAVYRDRYQITANSALGAPSDGTVQKI
;
A
#
# COMPACT_ATOMS: atom_id res chain seq x y z
N THR A 1 34.34 29.67 -24.85
CA THR A 1 34.36 29.27 -23.43
C THR A 1 32.97 29.45 -22.84
N ALA A 2 32.51 28.46 -22.08
CA ALA A 2 31.33 28.60 -21.23
C ALA A 2 31.73 28.73 -19.77
N HIS A 3 31.02 29.57 -19.03
CA HIS A 3 31.20 29.77 -17.58
C HIS A 3 29.87 29.41 -16.92
N VAL A 4 29.92 28.54 -15.93
CA VAL A 4 28.74 27.99 -15.25
C VAL A 4 28.89 28.23 -13.75
N LEU A 5 27.88 28.85 -13.14
CA LEU A 5 27.76 28.91 -11.69
C LEU A 5 27.01 27.65 -11.23
N VAL A 6 27.61 26.91 -10.31
CA VAL A 6 27.10 25.63 -9.80
C VAL A 6 26.80 25.81 -8.31
N ASP A 7 25.58 25.51 -7.93
CA ASP A 7 25.12 25.44 -6.54
C ASP A 7 24.63 24.02 -6.16
N SER A 8 24.31 23.80 -4.91
CA SER A 8 23.85 22.50 -4.41
C SER A 8 22.48 22.07 -4.94
N ALA A 9 21.68 22.99 -5.50
CA ALA A 9 20.36 22.72 -6.05
C ALA A 9 20.41 22.32 -7.53
N MET A 10 21.56 22.53 -8.21
CA MET A 10 21.71 22.19 -9.63
C MET A 10 21.59 20.69 -9.86
N THR A 11 20.91 20.30 -10.95
CA THR A 11 20.79 18.91 -11.35
C THR A 11 21.94 18.45 -12.24
N ARG A 12 22.22 17.15 -12.28
CA ARG A 12 23.25 16.53 -13.13
C ARG A 12 23.05 16.90 -14.60
N GLU A 13 21.82 16.88 -15.08
CA GLU A 13 21.47 17.13 -16.48
C GLU A 13 21.71 18.60 -16.84
N THR A 14 21.30 19.53 -15.97
CA THR A 14 21.55 20.97 -16.14
C THR A 14 23.06 21.25 -16.16
N PHE A 15 23.80 20.64 -15.23
CA PHE A 15 25.26 20.75 -15.19
C PHE A 15 25.91 20.20 -16.47
N TYR A 16 25.50 19.02 -16.93
CA TYR A 16 26.00 18.42 -18.17
C TYR A 16 25.75 19.31 -19.38
N VAL A 17 24.53 19.80 -19.57
CA VAL A 17 24.18 20.69 -20.68
C VAL A 17 25.01 21.96 -20.62
N ALA A 18 25.15 22.58 -19.44
CA ALA A 18 25.94 23.80 -19.27
C ALA A 18 27.42 23.58 -19.59
N MET A 19 28.01 22.46 -19.13
CA MET A 19 29.41 22.10 -19.36
C MET A 19 29.74 21.62 -20.78
N THR A 20 28.74 21.39 -21.62
CA THR A 20 28.94 20.99 -23.03
C THR A 20 28.80 22.16 -24.03
N ARG A 21 28.45 23.37 -23.57
CA ARG A 21 28.20 24.52 -24.45
C ARG A 21 29.44 25.25 -24.93
N GLY A 22 30.58 25.10 -24.26
CA GLY A 22 31.81 25.76 -24.64
C GLY A 22 32.64 24.97 -25.68
N ARG A 23 32.94 25.59 -26.79
CA ARG A 23 33.76 24.94 -27.88
C ARG A 23 35.23 24.82 -27.55
N THR A 24 35.78 25.73 -26.69
CA THR A 24 37.21 25.82 -26.39
C THR A 24 37.54 25.43 -24.95
N ALA A 25 36.70 25.86 -23.99
CA ALA A 25 36.85 25.52 -22.60
C ALA A 25 35.49 25.67 -21.88
N ASN A 26 35.36 24.94 -20.78
CA ASN A 26 34.20 25.06 -19.88
C ASN A 26 34.74 25.22 -18.45
N VAL A 27 34.23 26.21 -17.73
CA VAL A 27 34.67 26.57 -16.38
C VAL A 27 33.49 26.56 -15.45
N ALA A 28 33.54 25.74 -14.40
CA ALA A 28 32.53 25.72 -13.35
C ALA A 28 33.00 26.52 -12.13
N TYR A 29 32.20 27.47 -11.68
CA TYR A 29 32.38 28.20 -10.43
C TYR A 29 31.39 27.60 -9.43
N VAL A 30 31.91 26.93 -8.41
CA VAL A 30 31.11 26.22 -7.42
C VAL A 30 30.85 27.16 -6.24
N ALA A 31 29.57 27.45 -6.02
CA ALA A 31 29.16 28.18 -4.82
C ALA A 31 29.26 27.20 -3.62
N VAL A 32 30.08 27.56 -2.67
CA VAL A 32 30.21 26.89 -1.40
C VAL A 32 29.59 27.80 -0.36
N ASP A 33 28.40 27.43 0.12
CA ASP A 33 27.70 28.17 1.16
C ASP A 33 28.54 28.13 2.44
N LYS A 34 29.22 29.22 2.73
CA LYS A 34 29.80 29.46 4.06
C LYS A 34 28.75 30.20 4.87
N PRO A 35 28.59 29.86 6.16
CA PRO A 35 27.73 30.60 7.05
C PRO A 35 28.05 32.07 6.95
N ASP A 36 27.06 32.92 6.65
CA ASP A 36 27.22 34.34 6.65
C ASP A 36 27.45 34.80 8.09
N SER A 37 28.62 35.35 8.37
CA SER A 37 28.99 35.84 9.70
C SER A 37 28.10 37.01 10.20
N SER A 38 27.21 37.51 9.35
CA SER A 38 26.23 38.55 9.69
C SER A 38 24.93 37.99 10.29
N HIS A 39 24.65 36.69 10.26
CA HIS A 39 23.51 36.07 10.89
C HIS A 39 23.90 35.30 12.16
N ALA A 40 23.25 35.63 13.26
CA ALA A 40 23.57 35.15 14.61
C ALA A 40 23.10 33.72 14.93
N GLY A 41 23.25 32.75 14.03
CA GLY A 41 22.97 31.32 14.31
C GLY A 41 23.12 30.47 13.05
N PRO A 42 23.61 29.22 13.18
CA PRO A 42 23.68 28.30 12.05
C PRO A 42 22.27 27.90 11.58
N HIS A 43 22.02 28.06 10.27
CA HIS A 43 20.80 27.51 9.65
C HIS A 43 20.91 25.98 9.55
N PRO A 44 19.80 25.21 9.66
CA PRO A 44 19.81 23.75 9.55
C PRO A 44 20.36 23.20 8.23
N GLY A 45 20.56 24.04 7.21
CA GLY A 45 21.15 23.69 5.92
C GLY A 45 22.62 24.09 5.75
N ASP A 46 23.22 24.78 6.72
CA ASP A 46 24.61 25.23 6.63
C ASP A 46 25.57 24.07 6.83
N ASN A 47 26.23 23.63 5.77
CA ASN A 47 27.32 22.66 5.86
C ASN A 47 28.67 23.37 5.92
N SER A 48 29.18 23.62 7.12
CA SER A 48 30.45 24.30 7.36
C SER A 48 31.66 23.56 6.78
N GLU A 49 31.53 22.30 6.40
CA GLU A 49 32.57 21.46 5.80
C GLU A 49 32.38 21.28 4.27
N ALA A 50 31.41 21.98 3.66
CA ALA A 50 31.19 21.88 2.23
C ALA A 50 32.40 22.36 1.44
N THR A 51 32.95 21.51 0.59
CA THR A 51 33.99 21.83 -0.37
C THR A 51 33.40 21.88 -1.77
N GLY A 52 34.00 22.63 -2.69
CA GLY A 52 33.56 22.65 -4.09
C GLY A 52 33.46 21.26 -4.71
N ARG A 53 34.29 20.31 -4.26
CA ARG A 53 34.29 18.92 -4.70
C ARG A 53 33.05 18.16 -4.15
N SER A 54 32.68 18.38 -2.89
CA SER A 54 31.50 17.72 -2.30
C SER A 54 30.20 18.25 -2.91
N VAL A 55 30.13 19.55 -3.22
CA VAL A 55 28.99 20.15 -3.96
C VAL A 55 28.88 19.54 -5.35
N LEU A 56 29.97 19.49 -6.12
CA LEU A 56 29.95 18.86 -7.44
C LEU A 56 29.59 17.39 -7.40
N TYR A 57 30.03 16.65 -6.41
CA TYR A 57 29.65 15.25 -6.22
C TYR A 57 28.15 15.14 -5.95
N GLY A 58 27.58 15.99 -5.11
CA GLY A 58 26.13 16.08 -4.88
C GLY A 58 25.36 16.38 -6.16
N VAL A 59 25.79 17.37 -6.95
CA VAL A 59 25.20 17.71 -8.25
C VAL A 59 25.21 16.51 -9.22
N LEU A 60 26.32 15.78 -9.27
CA LEU A 60 26.42 14.60 -10.15
C LEU A 60 25.50 13.43 -9.71
N GLN A 61 25.14 13.39 -8.44
CA GLN A 61 24.17 12.42 -7.90
C GLN A 61 22.73 12.92 -7.98
N HIS A 62 22.52 14.24 -8.08
CA HIS A 62 21.21 14.85 -8.14
C HIS A 62 20.61 14.70 -9.54
N VAL A 63 19.87 13.62 -9.75
CA VAL A 63 19.12 13.34 -10.98
C VAL A 63 17.84 14.16 -10.93
N GLY A 64 17.75 15.19 -11.77
CA GLY A 64 16.59 16.09 -11.85
C GLY A 64 15.86 16.00 -13.20
N ALA A 65 16.21 14.99 -14.02
CA ALA A 65 15.47 14.76 -15.25
C ALA A 65 14.05 14.32 -14.90
N GLU A 66 13.07 15.16 -15.21
CA GLU A 66 11.69 14.70 -15.32
C GLU A 66 11.64 13.57 -16.33
N LEU A 67 10.85 12.54 -16.03
CA LEU A 67 10.61 11.45 -16.95
C LEU A 67 10.13 12.03 -18.28
N SER A 68 10.65 11.53 -19.38
CA SER A 68 10.11 11.88 -20.71
C SER A 68 8.62 11.49 -20.75
N ALA A 69 7.85 12.12 -21.62
CA ALA A 69 6.42 11.79 -21.78
C ALA A 69 6.21 10.28 -22.00
N HIS A 70 7.14 9.62 -22.72
CA HIS A 70 7.09 8.18 -22.96
C HIS A 70 7.39 7.37 -21.67
N GLU A 71 8.40 7.77 -20.90
CA GLU A 71 8.72 7.12 -19.62
C GLU A 71 7.63 7.36 -18.58
N THR A 72 7.02 8.56 -18.56
CA THR A 72 5.86 8.86 -17.72
C THR A 72 4.68 7.95 -18.09
N MET A 73 4.37 7.85 -19.39
CA MET A 73 3.30 6.95 -19.85
C MET A 73 3.58 5.48 -19.51
N ALA A 74 4.83 5.03 -19.65
CA ALA A 74 5.21 3.67 -19.30
C ALA A 74 5.10 3.42 -17.79
N ALA A 75 5.54 4.37 -16.96
CA ALA A 75 5.44 4.30 -15.51
C ALA A 75 3.97 4.32 -15.03
N GLU A 76 3.13 5.15 -15.64
CA GLU A 76 1.69 5.16 -15.36
C GLU A 76 1.03 3.85 -15.78
N GLN A 77 1.37 3.33 -16.94
CA GLN A 77 0.83 2.06 -17.46
C GLN A 77 1.25 0.87 -16.58
N GLU A 78 2.47 0.88 -16.06
CA GLU A 78 2.94 -0.10 -15.07
C GLU A 78 2.21 0.06 -13.73
N SER A 79 2.00 1.30 -13.28
CA SER A 79 1.25 1.63 -12.06
C SER A 79 -0.18 1.09 -12.11
N TRP A 80 -0.88 1.19 -13.25
CA TRP A 80 -2.25 0.68 -13.41
C TRP A 80 -2.34 -0.84 -13.32
N GLY A 81 -1.27 -1.55 -13.65
CA GLY A 81 -1.17 -3.00 -13.53
C GLY A 81 -0.76 -3.49 -12.15
N THR A 82 -0.47 -2.62 -11.18
CA THR A 82 -0.06 -3.02 -9.85
C THR A 82 -1.20 -3.62 -9.03
N ILE A 83 -0.88 -4.52 -8.11
CA ILE A 83 -1.88 -5.05 -7.16
C ILE A 83 -2.44 -3.93 -6.28
N ALA A 84 -1.68 -2.87 -6.00
CA ALA A 84 -2.17 -1.70 -5.28
C ALA A 84 -3.39 -1.08 -5.99
N GLN A 85 -3.26 -0.78 -7.28
CA GLN A 85 -4.32 -0.17 -8.07
C GLN A 85 -5.49 -1.15 -8.29
N LEU A 86 -5.22 -2.37 -8.72
CA LEU A 86 -6.24 -3.39 -8.97
C LEU A 86 -7.04 -3.73 -7.71
N ALA A 87 -6.39 -3.76 -6.53
CA ALA A 87 -7.06 -3.98 -5.26
C ALA A 87 -7.95 -2.80 -4.87
N ALA A 88 -7.48 -1.55 -5.10
CA ALA A 88 -8.30 -0.35 -4.83
C ALA A 88 -9.57 -0.33 -5.71
N GLU A 89 -9.44 -0.69 -6.99
CA GLU A 89 -10.58 -0.82 -7.89
C GLU A 89 -11.53 -1.93 -7.44
N TYR A 90 -10.99 -3.11 -7.10
CA TYR A 90 -11.78 -4.22 -6.57
C TYR A 90 -12.55 -3.83 -5.31
N GLU A 91 -11.87 -3.21 -4.35
CA GLU A 91 -12.45 -2.78 -3.08
C GLU A 91 -13.55 -1.71 -3.28
N THR A 92 -13.37 -0.81 -4.24
CA THR A 92 -14.37 0.20 -4.61
C THR A 92 -15.63 -0.45 -5.20
N ILE A 93 -15.46 -1.36 -6.16
CA ILE A 93 -16.59 -2.11 -6.75
C ILE A 93 -17.29 -2.95 -5.68
N ALA A 94 -16.54 -3.63 -4.82
CA ALA A 94 -17.08 -4.45 -3.74
C ALA A 94 -17.88 -3.61 -2.72
N ALA A 95 -17.39 -2.42 -2.38
CA ALA A 95 -18.10 -1.50 -1.49
C ALA A 95 -19.45 -1.08 -2.09
N ALA A 96 -19.46 -0.73 -3.38
CA ALA A 96 -20.70 -0.38 -4.08
C ALA A 96 -21.65 -1.59 -4.20
N ALA A 97 -21.14 -2.75 -4.61
CA ALA A 97 -21.93 -3.96 -4.81
C ALA A 97 -22.60 -4.51 -3.54
N GLN A 98 -21.96 -4.31 -2.39
CA GLN A 98 -22.43 -4.84 -1.11
C GLN A 98 -23.07 -3.78 -0.20
N ARG A 99 -23.20 -2.51 -0.63
CA ARG A 99 -23.70 -1.42 0.20
C ARG A 99 -25.05 -1.74 0.86
N ASP A 100 -26.04 -2.16 0.07
CA ASP A 100 -27.39 -2.42 0.57
C ASP A 100 -27.44 -3.61 1.53
N ARG A 101 -26.63 -4.62 1.26
CA ARG A 101 -26.48 -5.78 2.14
C ARG A 101 -25.94 -5.37 3.51
N TRP A 102 -24.88 -4.56 3.53
CA TRP A 102 -24.29 -4.07 4.78
C TRP A 102 -25.21 -3.11 5.52
N ALA A 103 -25.92 -2.23 4.80
CA ALA A 103 -26.93 -1.37 5.41
C ALA A 103 -28.05 -2.19 6.05
N SER A 104 -28.51 -3.27 5.38
CA SER A 104 -29.51 -4.19 5.95
C SER A 104 -28.99 -4.88 7.21
N LEU A 105 -27.74 -5.36 7.21
CA LEU A 105 -27.12 -5.99 8.37
C LEU A 105 -27.03 -5.02 9.55
N VAL A 106 -26.66 -3.75 9.31
CA VAL A 106 -26.62 -2.71 10.35
C VAL A 106 -28.01 -2.45 10.93
N ARG A 107 -29.04 -2.33 10.10
CA ARG A 107 -30.42 -2.12 10.56
C ARG A 107 -30.97 -3.27 11.39
N THR A 108 -30.48 -4.49 11.17
CA THR A 108 -30.91 -5.68 11.91
C THR A 108 -29.99 -6.02 13.09
N SER A 109 -28.97 -5.21 13.35
CA SER A 109 -27.95 -5.49 14.37
C SER A 109 -28.37 -5.17 15.82
N GLY A 110 -29.57 -4.58 16.03
CA GLY A 110 -30.06 -4.19 17.35
C GLY A 110 -29.82 -2.71 17.68
N LEU A 111 -29.30 -1.92 16.75
CA LEU A 111 -29.34 -0.45 16.82
C LEU A 111 -30.79 0.03 16.68
N ASN A 112 -31.13 1.17 17.29
CA ASN A 112 -32.39 1.83 16.96
C ASN A 112 -32.31 2.45 15.55
N ALA A 113 -33.46 2.89 15.00
CA ALA A 113 -33.53 3.39 13.63
C ALA A 113 -32.62 4.61 13.38
N GLU A 114 -32.61 5.55 14.32
CA GLU A 114 -31.80 6.76 14.24
C GLU A 114 -30.29 6.43 14.24
N GLN A 115 -29.85 5.57 15.15
CA GLN A 115 -28.46 5.10 15.20
C GLN A 115 -28.05 4.31 13.95
N ALA A 116 -28.94 3.49 13.40
CA ALA A 116 -28.66 2.73 12.20
C ALA A 116 -28.50 3.65 10.99
N ASP A 117 -29.33 4.67 10.85
CA ASP A 117 -29.24 5.65 9.77
C ASP A 117 -27.98 6.51 9.96
N GLU A 118 -27.65 6.96 11.17
CA GLU A 118 -26.38 7.64 11.48
C GLU A 118 -25.16 6.82 11.05
N VAL A 119 -25.12 5.53 11.35
CA VAL A 119 -24.03 4.63 10.94
C VAL A 119 -23.91 4.54 9.41
N ILE A 120 -25.06 4.44 8.69
CA ILE A 120 -25.09 4.27 7.23
C ILE A 120 -24.67 5.56 6.50
N ASP A 121 -24.98 6.71 7.09
CA ASP A 121 -24.67 8.03 6.51
C ASP A 121 -23.27 8.54 6.95
N SER A 122 -22.62 7.88 7.91
CA SER A 122 -21.27 8.23 8.37
C SER A 122 -20.20 8.00 7.31
N ASP A 123 -19.18 8.87 7.28
CA ASP A 123 -17.94 8.67 6.49
C ASP A 123 -17.19 7.39 6.89
N ALA A 124 -17.35 6.92 8.13
CA ALA A 124 -16.77 5.67 8.61
C ALA A 124 -17.55 4.42 8.17
N PHE A 125 -18.69 4.54 7.48
CA PHE A 125 -19.45 3.38 6.98
C PHE A 125 -18.63 2.56 5.97
N GLY A 126 -17.95 3.21 5.02
CA GLY A 126 -17.06 2.54 4.08
C GLY A 126 -15.97 1.71 4.77
N PRO A 127 -15.17 2.29 5.67
CA PRO A 127 -14.22 1.56 6.50
C PRO A 127 -14.84 0.45 7.35
N LEU A 128 -16.03 0.63 7.92
CA LEU A 128 -16.76 -0.42 8.65
C LEU A 128 -17.10 -1.60 7.73
N THR A 129 -17.66 -1.34 6.56
CA THR A 129 -18.04 -2.40 5.60
C THR A 129 -16.84 -3.17 5.07
N ALA A 130 -15.70 -2.52 4.88
CA ALA A 130 -14.44 -3.18 4.54
C ALA A 130 -13.99 -4.15 5.65
N GLU A 131 -14.13 -3.74 6.92
CA GLU A 131 -13.81 -4.58 8.08
C GLU A 131 -14.78 -5.76 8.22
N LEU A 132 -16.09 -5.54 7.98
CA LEU A 132 -17.08 -6.61 7.94
C LEU A 132 -16.77 -7.63 6.85
N ARG A 133 -16.43 -7.18 5.63
CA ARG A 133 -16.01 -8.07 4.53
C ARG A 133 -14.76 -8.87 4.90
N ARG A 134 -13.78 -8.26 5.57
CA ARG A 134 -12.59 -8.95 6.07
C ARG A 134 -12.96 -10.04 7.09
N ALA A 135 -13.81 -9.72 8.03
CA ALA A 135 -14.28 -10.67 9.04
C ALA A 135 -15.05 -11.84 8.40
N GLU A 136 -15.92 -11.56 7.42
CA GLU A 136 -16.65 -12.58 6.67
C GLU A 136 -15.71 -13.48 5.85
N ALA A 137 -14.70 -12.91 5.19
CA ALA A 137 -13.69 -13.69 4.45
C ALA A 137 -12.92 -14.64 5.38
N ASN A 138 -12.76 -14.29 6.66
CA ASN A 138 -12.20 -15.13 7.71
C ASN A 138 -13.25 -16.03 8.41
N HIS A 139 -14.41 -16.22 7.80
CA HIS A 139 -15.48 -17.10 8.25
C HIS A 139 -16.10 -16.72 9.61
N HIS A 140 -16.06 -15.45 10.00
CA HIS A 140 -16.87 -14.97 11.11
C HIS A 140 -18.33 -14.85 10.70
N ASP A 141 -19.24 -15.32 11.55
CA ASP A 141 -20.68 -15.15 11.40
C ASP A 141 -21.07 -13.73 11.82
N LEU A 142 -21.30 -12.86 10.85
CA LEU A 142 -21.59 -11.44 11.09
C LEU A 142 -23.01 -11.21 11.60
N GLU A 143 -23.96 -12.09 11.28
CA GLU A 143 -25.33 -11.98 11.77
C GLU A 143 -25.40 -12.23 13.30
N VAL A 144 -24.45 -13.01 13.83
CA VAL A 144 -24.30 -13.24 15.27
C VAL A 144 -23.33 -12.24 15.89
N LEU A 145 -22.23 -11.92 15.20
CA LEU A 145 -21.15 -11.09 15.73
C LEU A 145 -21.60 -9.64 15.93
N LEU A 146 -22.21 -9.02 14.91
CA LEU A 146 -22.52 -7.60 14.94
C LEU A 146 -23.55 -7.24 16.04
N PRO A 147 -24.67 -7.94 16.20
CA PRO A 147 -25.60 -7.70 17.31
C PRO A 147 -24.93 -7.82 18.69
N ARG A 148 -24.07 -8.81 18.86
CA ARG A 148 -23.33 -8.97 20.13
C ARG A 148 -22.42 -7.79 20.42
N LEU A 149 -21.75 -7.22 19.39
CA LEU A 149 -20.89 -6.06 19.54
C LEU A 149 -21.67 -4.76 19.77
N VAL A 150 -22.86 -4.64 19.20
CA VAL A 150 -23.79 -3.53 19.45
C VAL A 150 -24.21 -3.53 20.93
N HIS A 151 -24.60 -4.70 21.46
CA HIS A 151 -25.09 -4.82 22.86
C HIS A 151 -23.97 -4.83 23.91
N ALA A 152 -22.70 -5.03 23.52
CA ALA A 152 -21.59 -5.15 24.48
C ALA A 152 -21.35 -3.87 25.30
N ARG A 153 -21.62 -2.69 24.73
CA ARG A 153 -21.48 -1.38 25.36
C ARG A 153 -22.29 -0.34 24.58
N GLY A 154 -22.98 0.56 25.29
CA GLY A 154 -23.69 1.68 24.67
C GLY A 154 -22.82 2.61 23.84
N PHE A 155 -23.43 3.55 23.15
CA PHE A 155 -22.79 4.52 22.25
C PHE A 155 -22.96 5.97 22.73
N GLY A 156 -23.37 6.19 23.99
CA GLY A 156 -23.68 7.53 24.52
C GLY A 156 -22.50 8.51 24.48
N ASP A 157 -21.27 8.00 24.47
CA ASP A 157 -20.04 8.80 24.44
C ASP A 157 -19.34 8.73 23.06
N ALA A 158 -20.02 8.22 22.02
CA ALA A 158 -19.43 8.02 20.71
C ALA A 158 -19.70 9.24 19.82
N ASP A 159 -18.65 9.86 19.28
CA ASP A 159 -18.75 10.89 18.27
C ASP A 159 -19.18 10.31 16.89
N ASP A 160 -18.87 9.03 16.65
CA ASP A 160 -19.19 8.28 15.42
C ASP A 160 -19.38 6.80 15.75
N ILE A 161 -20.63 6.33 15.66
CA ILE A 161 -21.01 4.94 15.96
C ILE A 161 -20.39 3.96 14.97
N ALA A 162 -20.26 4.32 13.67
CA ALA A 162 -19.65 3.48 12.65
C ALA A 162 -18.16 3.24 12.93
N ALA A 163 -17.43 4.28 13.34
CA ALA A 163 -16.02 4.16 13.73
C ALA A 163 -15.82 3.26 14.95
N VAL A 164 -16.72 3.39 15.97
CA VAL A 164 -16.71 2.52 17.16
C VAL A 164 -17.00 1.08 16.77
N LEU A 165 -18.01 0.82 15.94
CA LEU A 165 -18.34 -0.53 15.48
C LEU A 165 -17.19 -1.14 14.68
N ARG A 166 -16.57 -0.39 13.77
CA ARG A 166 -15.38 -0.83 13.05
C ARG A 166 -14.29 -1.30 13.99
N HIS A 167 -13.97 -0.49 15.01
CA HIS A 167 -12.95 -0.84 16.00
C HIS A 167 -13.34 -2.13 16.77
N ARG A 168 -14.59 -2.23 17.22
CA ARG A 168 -15.08 -3.42 17.92
C ARG A 168 -14.99 -4.68 17.06
N VAL A 169 -15.36 -4.60 15.78
CA VAL A 169 -15.22 -5.71 14.82
C VAL A 169 -13.75 -6.08 14.66
N ALA A 170 -12.87 -5.12 14.40
CA ALA A 170 -11.43 -5.36 14.25
C ALA A 170 -10.84 -6.08 15.49
N VAL A 171 -11.14 -5.62 16.70
CA VAL A 171 -10.66 -6.24 17.94
C VAL A 171 -11.24 -7.65 18.12
N ALA A 172 -12.53 -7.85 17.86
CA ALA A 172 -13.18 -9.15 18.03
C ALA A 172 -12.69 -10.21 17.04
N THR A 173 -12.25 -9.78 15.85
CA THR A 173 -11.79 -10.65 14.77
C THR A 173 -10.27 -10.73 14.62
N ALA A 174 -9.51 -10.01 15.45
CA ALA A 174 -8.05 -10.02 15.47
C ALA A 174 -7.45 -11.42 15.78
N ARG A 175 -8.21 -12.29 16.42
CA ARG A 175 -7.82 -13.68 16.67
C ARG A 175 -8.65 -14.60 15.79
N PRO A 176 -8.05 -15.60 15.14
CA PRO A 176 -8.80 -16.57 14.37
C PRO A 176 -9.86 -17.22 15.27
N ALA A 177 -11.06 -17.42 14.70
CA ALA A 177 -12.18 -18.02 15.43
C ALA A 177 -11.73 -19.38 16.01
N ARG A 178 -11.79 -19.52 17.34
CA ARG A 178 -11.48 -20.76 18.07
C ARG A 178 -12.58 -21.80 17.88
N SER A 179 -12.97 -22.05 16.66
CA SER A 179 -13.92 -23.13 16.36
C SER A 179 -13.12 -24.40 16.05
N ALA A 180 -13.34 -25.46 16.81
CA ALA A 180 -12.73 -26.79 16.66
C ALA A 180 -13.20 -27.53 15.38
N ARG A 181 -13.96 -26.89 14.51
CA ARG A 181 -14.28 -27.36 13.17
C ARG A 181 -13.20 -26.87 12.22
N ARG A 182 -12.59 -27.81 11.45
CA ARG A 182 -11.65 -27.64 10.34
C ARG A 182 -11.45 -26.17 9.97
N GLN A 183 -10.24 -25.67 10.22
CA GLN A 183 -9.86 -24.29 9.82
C GLN A 183 -10.16 -24.13 8.33
N SER A 184 -11.28 -23.52 8.04
CA SER A 184 -11.66 -23.19 6.67
C SER A 184 -10.66 -22.15 6.17
N VAL A 185 -10.09 -22.37 5.00
CA VAL A 185 -9.12 -21.43 4.43
C VAL A 185 -9.85 -20.11 4.18
N PRO A 186 -9.31 -18.96 4.64
CA PRO A 186 -9.94 -17.66 4.38
C PRO A 186 -10.18 -17.41 2.88
N ARG A 187 -11.28 -16.77 2.55
CA ARG A 187 -11.63 -16.40 1.17
C ARG A 187 -10.91 -15.12 0.78
N LEU A 188 -9.65 -15.26 0.37
CA LEU A 188 -8.77 -14.16 0.01
C LEU A 188 -8.29 -14.31 -1.43
N ILE A 189 -8.44 -13.28 -2.23
CA ILE A 189 -7.84 -13.16 -3.56
C ILE A 189 -6.34 -13.00 -3.37
N ALA A 190 -5.58 -13.83 -4.08
CA ALA A 190 -4.12 -13.88 -3.99
C ALA A 190 -3.58 -13.97 -2.54
N GLY A 191 -4.39 -14.49 -1.61
CA GLY A 191 -4.03 -14.68 -0.21
C GLY A 191 -4.02 -13.41 0.65
N LEU A 192 -4.47 -12.25 0.13
CA LEU A 192 -4.38 -10.98 0.84
C LEU A 192 -5.67 -10.13 0.79
N ILE A 193 -6.44 -10.16 -0.30
CA ILE A 193 -7.56 -9.25 -0.50
C ILE A 193 -8.87 -9.98 -0.19
N PRO A 194 -9.70 -9.49 0.76
CA PRO A 194 -10.96 -10.13 1.11
C PRO A 194 -11.93 -10.22 -0.07
N GLU A 195 -12.41 -11.42 -0.37
CA GLU A 195 -13.35 -11.64 -1.45
C GLU A 195 -14.75 -11.09 -1.08
N ALA A 196 -15.37 -10.36 -2.00
CA ALA A 196 -16.74 -9.91 -1.87
C ALA A 196 -17.69 -11.07 -2.20
N THR A 197 -18.64 -11.33 -1.31
CA THR A 197 -19.60 -12.45 -1.44
C THR A 197 -21.02 -11.97 -1.14
N GLY A 198 -21.99 -12.81 -1.45
CA GLY A 198 -23.40 -12.52 -1.25
C GLY A 198 -24.09 -12.02 -2.52
N ALA A 199 -25.40 -11.71 -2.39
CA ALA A 199 -26.20 -11.28 -3.52
C ALA A 199 -25.77 -9.89 -4.01
N MET A 200 -25.54 -9.76 -5.31
CA MET A 200 -25.23 -8.53 -6.01
C MET A 200 -25.70 -8.61 -7.47
N SER A 201 -25.65 -7.52 -8.22
CA SER A 201 -26.04 -7.57 -9.63
C SER A 201 -25.03 -8.36 -10.48
N LEU A 202 -25.50 -8.97 -11.57
CA LEU A 202 -24.64 -9.72 -12.50
C LEU A 202 -23.51 -8.85 -13.07
N GLU A 203 -23.76 -7.56 -13.26
CA GLU A 203 -22.75 -6.61 -13.73
C GLU A 203 -21.61 -6.45 -12.71
N MET A 204 -21.95 -6.29 -11.42
CA MET A 204 -20.98 -6.21 -10.33
C MET A 204 -20.20 -7.51 -10.14
N GLU A 205 -20.90 -8.67 -10.24
CA GLU A 205 -20.22 -9.98 -10.20
C GLU A 205 -19.16 -10.11 -11.30
N LYS A 206 -19.50 -9.71 -12.54
CA LYS A 206 -18.56 -9.74 -13.67
C LYS A 206 -17.38 -8.79 -13.45
N ALA A 207 -17.64 -7.56 -13.00
CA ALA A 207 -16.59 -6.58 -12.75
C ALA A 207 -15.63 -7.06 -11.65
N LEU A 208 -16.15 -7.63 -10.56
CA LEU A 208 -15.33 -8.20 -9.49
C LEU A 208 -14.53 -9.42 -9.95
N ALA A 209 -15.14 -10.30 -10.76
CA ALA A 209 -14.45 -11.48 -11.32
C ALA A 209 -13.30 -11.06 -12.26
N GLU A 210 -13.49 -10.04 -13.08
CA GLU A 210 -12.45 -9.50 -13.96
C GLU A 210 -11.27 -8.94 -13.13
N ARG A 211 -11.53 -8.11 -12.13
CA ARG A 211 -10.49 -7.55 -11.26
C ARG A 211 -9.76 -8.62 -10.46
N ARG A 212 -10.48 -9.61 -9.95
CA ARG A 212 -9.89 -10.78 -9.31
C ARG A 212 -8.91 -11.49 -10.24
N HIS A 213 -9.31 -11.77 -11.49
CA HIS A 213 -8.45 -12.42 -12.47
C HIS A 213 -7.18 -11.62 -12.76
N LEU A 214 -7.30 -10.29 -12.92
CA LEU A 214 -6.15 -9.41 -13.12
C LEU A 214 -5.20 -9.40 -11.92
N ILE A 215 -5.73 -9.38 -10.70
CA ILE A 215 -4.93 -9.45 -9.46
C ILE A 215 -4.16 -10.78 -9.40
N GLU A 216 -4.84 -11.91 -9.66
CA GLU A 216 -4.22 -13.24 -9.64
C GLU A 216 -3.13 -13.36 -10.73
N ALA A 217 -3.39 -12.89 -11.95
CA ALA A 217 -2.41 -12.87 -13.04
C ALA A 217 -1.18 -11.99 -12.71
N ARG A 218 -1.41 -10.80 -12.15
CA ARG A 218 -0.30 -9.93 -11.70
C ARG A 218 0.52 -10.58 -10.59
N ALA A 219 -0.14 -11.20 -9.62
CA ALA A 219 0.52 -11.90 -8.51
C ALA A 219 1.46 -13.01 -8.99
N ASP A 220 1.00 -13.81 -9.96
CA ASP A 220 1.83 -14.85 -10.59
C ASP A 220 3.01 -14.23 -11.35
N ALA A 221 2.79 -13.17 -12.12
CA ALA A 221 3.85 -12.50 -12.86
C ALA A 221 4.94 -11.92 -11.94
N VAL A 222 4.54 -11.27 -10.82
CA VAL A 222 5.47 -10.70 -9.84
C VAL A 222 6.31 -11.79 -9.17
N LEU A 223 5.70 -12.93 -8.81
CA LEU A 223 6.44 -14.05 -8.21
C LEU A 223 7.41 -14.66 -9.23
N VAL A 224 6.98 -14.87 -10.48
CA VAL A 224 7.84 -15.44 -11.54
C VAL A 224 9.04 -14.53 -11.80
N ALA A 225 8.83 -13.22 -11.91
CA ALA A 225 9.90 -12.26 -12.09
C ALA A 225 10.88 -12.29 -10.90
N ALA A 226 10.37 -12.28 -9.66
CA ALA A 226 11.21 -12.31 -8.46
C ALA A 226 12.05 -13.58 -8.36
N LEU A 227 11.53 -14.72 -8.78
CA LEU A 227 12.27 -16.00 -8.83
C LEU A 227 13.34 -15.96 -9.92
N ALA A 228 13.02 -15.45 -11.11
CA ALA A 228 13.97 -15.33 -12.23
C ALA A 228 15.16 -14.42 -11.88
N ASP A 229 14.87 -13.30 -11.23
CA ASP A 229 15.87 -12.30 -10.83
C ASP A 229 16.61 -12.68 -9.54
N SER A 230 16.29 -13.83 -8.93
CA SER A 230 16.83 -14.24 -7.63
C SER A 230 16.73 -13.13 -6.58
N ALA A 231 15.57 -12.50 -6.50
CA ALA A 231 15.35 -11.33 -5.66
C ALA A 231 15.77 -11.56 -4.20
N PRO A 232 16.50 -10.64 -3.54
CA PRO A 232 17.06 -10.84 -2.20
C PRO A 232 16.02 -11.22 -1.14
N TRP A 233 14.80 -10.72 -1.25
CA TRP A 233 13.72 -11.04 -0.34
C TRP A 233 13.24 -12.51 -0.42
N ILE A 234 13.41 -13.20 -1.59
CA ILE A 234 13.14 -14.63 -1.73
C ILE A 234 14.12 -15.43 -0.87
N ALA A 235 15.41 -15.08 -0.90
CA ALA A 235 16.41 -15.72 -0.07
C ALA A 235 16.14 -15.50 1.43
N ALA A 236 15.61 -14.34 1.82
CA ALA A 236 15.24 -14.03 3.20
C ALA A 236 14.05 -14.85 3.74
N LEU A 237 13.26 -15.49 2.87
CA LEU A 237 12.18 -16.42 3.28
C LEU A 237 12.69 -17.82 3.65
N GLY A 238 13.99 -18.06 3.51
CA GLY A 238 14.59 -19.39 3.65
C GLY A 238 14.54 -20.15 2.33
N GLY A 239 15.64 -20.80 1.94
CA GLY A 239 15.76 -21.50 0.67
C GLY A 239 14.65 -22.54 0.44
N GLU A 240 14.55 -23.04 -0.79
CA GLU A 240 13.55 -24.05 -1.16
C GLU A 240 13.78 -25.34 -0.34
N PRO A 241 12.76 -25.77 0.45
CA PRO A 241 12.90 -26.99 1.25
C PRO A 241 13.06 -28.23 0.36
N ALA A 242 13.90 -29.17 0.76
CA ALA A 242 14.08 -30.43 0.04
C ALA A 242 12.81 -31.33 0.06
N ASP A 243 11.92 -31.12 1.02
CA ASP A 243 10.65 -31.85 1.13
C ASP A 243 9.60 -31.20 0.20
N PRO A 244 8.98 -31.96 -0.74
CA PRO A 244 7.99 -31.46 -1.68
C PRO A 244 6.77 -30.79 -1.02
N GLN A 245 6.32 -31.28 0.13
CA GLN A 245 5.17 -30.66 0.84
C GLN A 245 5.56 -29.30 1.43
N ARG A 246 6.74 -29.20 2.01
CA ARG A 246 7.28 -27.95 2.54
C ARG A 246 7.62 -26.97 1.43
N ALA A 247 8.11 -27.44 0.29
CA ALA A 247 8.34 -26.62 -0.91
C ALA A 247 7.04 -25.98 -1.41
N THR A 248 5.94 -26.73 -1.46
CA THR A 248 4.61 -26.21 -1.84
C THR A 248 4.13 -25.12 -0.86
N VAL A 249 4.28 -25.34 0.44
CA VAL A 249 3.92 -24.34 1.47
C VAL A 249 4.83 -23.10 1.36
N GLY A 250 6.14 -23.32 1.17
CA GLY A 250 7.10 -22.22 0.96
C GLY A 250 6.78 -21.38 -0.26
N ARG A 251 6.45 -22.01 -1.39
CA ARG A 251 6.05 -21.31 -2.62
C ARG A 251 4.75 -20.51 -2.44
N ARG A 252 3.76 -21.05 -1.72
CA ARG A 252 2.54 -20.32 -1.37
C ARG A 252 2.84 -19.12 -0.46
N GLY A 253 3.74 -19.25 0.50
CA GLY A 253 4.20 -18.14 1.33
C GLY A 253 4.90 -17.07 0.52
N ALA A 254 5.82 -17.45 -0.38
CA ALA A 254 6.50 -16.52 -1.28
C ALA A 254 5.50 -15.79 -2.21
N PHE A 255 4.46 -16.48 -2.69
CA PHE A 255 3.38 -15.87 -3.48
C PHE A 255 2.66 -14.77 -2.70
N VAL A 256 2.23 -15.04 -1.47
CA VAL A 256 1.55 -14.03 -0.63
C VAL A 256 2.47 -12.84 -0.32
N VAL A 257 3.76 -13.10 -0.07
CA VAL A 257 4.76 -12.04 0.12
C VAL A 257 4.95 -11.21 -1.14
N ALA A 258 4.98 -11.83 -2.33
CA ALA A 258 5.04 -11.11 -3.61
C ALA A 258 3.85 -10.17 -3.79
N VAL A 259 2.64 -10.66 -3.51
CA VAL A 259 1.39 -9.86 -3.53
C VAL A 259 1.46 -8.69 -2.54
N TYR A 260 1.91 -8.95 -1.32
CA TYR A 260 2.06 -7.92 -0.30
C TYR A 260 3.04 -6.84 -0.73
N ARG A 261 4.19 -7.23 -1.29
CA ARG A 261 5.23 -6.30 -1.76
C ARG A 261 4.75 -5.42 -2.90
N ASP A 262 4.07 -5.99 -3.91
CA ASP A 262 3.53 -5.23 -5.04
C ASP A 262 2.39 -4.30 -4.58
N ARG A 263 1.51 -4.76 -3.67
CA ARG A 263 0.43 -3.95 -3.10
C ARG A 263 0.94 -2.74 -2.32
N TYR A 264 2.00 -2.89 -1.55
CA TYR A 264 2.52 -1.83 -0.68
C TYR A 264 3.82 -1.20 -1.21
N GLN A 265 4.18 -1.49 -2.47
CA GLN A 265 5.35 -0.93 -3.18
C GLN A 265 6.66 -1.08 -2.38
N ILE A 266 6.88 -2.26 -1.80
CA ILE A 266 8.05 -2.53 -0.97
C ILE A 266 9.26 -2.84 -1.84
N THR A 267 10.24 -1.96 -1.84
CA THR A 267 11.52 -2.08 -2.57
C THR A 267 12.66 -2.63 -1.72
N ALA A 268 12.51 -2.66 -0.39
CA ALA A 268 13.54 -3.15 0.54
C ALA A 268 13.92 -4.61 0.29
N ASN A 269 15.15 -5.00 0.64
CA ASN A 269 15.65 -6.38 0.49
C ASN A 269 15.03 -7.36 1.51
N SER A 270 14.51 -6.88 2.63
CA SER A 270 13.81 -7.72 3.61
C SER A 270 12.44 -8.17 3.07
N ALA A 271 11.98 -9.36 3.47
CA ALA A 271 10.76 -9.97 2.93
C ALA A 271 9.52 -9.07 3.02
N LEU A 272 9.29 -8.44 4.17
CA LEU A 272 8.12 -7.58 4.42
C LEU A 272 8.45 -6.08 4.50
N GLY A 273 9.70 -5.69 4.19
CA GLY A 273 10.14 -4.30 4.34
C GLY A 273 10.41 -3.91 5.80
N ALA A 274 10.48 -2.60 6.05
CA ALA A 274 10.57 -2.06 7.41
C ALA A 274 9.22 -2.21 8.13
N PRO A 275 9.22 -2.26 9.48
CA PRO A 275 7.97 -2.23 10.24
C PRO A 275 7.13 -1.03 9.81
N SER A 276 5.88 -1.29 9.47
CA SER A 276 4.98 -0.25 8.98
C SER A 276 4.37 0.52 10.15
N ASP A 277 4.33 1.84 10.02
CA ASP A 277 3.57 2.71 10.92
C ASP A 277 2.07 2.78 10.55
N GLY A 278 1.72 2.33 9.34
CA GLY A 278 0.35 2.33 8.83
C GLY A 278 -0.53 1.23 9.44
N THR A 279 -1.75 1.59 9.84
CA THR A 279 -2.72 0.64 10.42
C THR A 279 -3.14 -0.45 9.44
N VAL A 280 -3.21 -0.14 8.14
CA VAL A 280 -3.64 -1.08 7.07
C VAL A 280 -2.60 -2.15 6.78
N GLN A 281 -1.32 -1.84 6.95
CA GLN A 281 -0.22 -2.79 6.74
C GLN A 281 0.00 -3.75 7.92
N LYS A 282 -0.52 -3.40 9.11
CA LYS A 282 -0.36 -4.22 10.34
C LYS A 282 -1.36 -5.37 10.44
N ILE A 283 -2.24 -5.52 9.49
CA ILE A 283 -3.25 -6.57 9.40
C ILE A 283 -2.73 -7.72 8.57
#